data_53d01278b171a22b54487c8cee8d5004
#
_entry.id   53d01278b171a22b54487c8cee8d5004
#
_cell.length_a   1.000
_cell.length_b   1.000
_cell.length_c   1.000
_cell.angle_alpha   90.00
_cell.angle_beta   90.00
_cell.angle_gamma   90.00
#
_symmetry.space_group_name_H-M   'P 1'
#
loop_
_entity.id
_entity.type
_entity.pdbx_description
1 polymer ?
#
loop_
_entity_poly.entity_id
_entity_poly.type
_entity_poly.pdbx_seq_one_letter_code
_entity_poly.pdbx_strand_id
1 'polypeptide(L)'
;MSVLVFGHKSPDTDSTGAPIIWAWYLKHIKETDAEPVLLGQPNSEALFMLDYWEIDMPRIIGKLDEGSSIVIVDTNNPDELPDNINECEIMGIIDHHK
;
A
#
# COMPACT_ATOMS: atom_id res chain seq x y z
N MET A 1 -4.80 14.20 8.00
CA MET A 1 -4.48 12.77 8.15
C MET A 1 -4.24 12.14 6.79
N SER A 2 -3.14 11.41 6.64
CA SER A 2 -2.78 10.81 5.34
C SER A 2 -3.65 9.61 5.02
N VAL A 3 -3.97 9.43 3.73
CA VAL A 3 -4.54 8.19 3.23
C VAL A 3 -3.41 7.19 3.11
N LEU A 4 -3.57 6.00 3.67
CA LEU A 4 -2.56 4.94 3.58
C LEU A 4 -2.85 4.06 2.36
N VAL A 5 -1.84 3.84 1.53
CA VAL A 5 -1.96 3.06 0.30
C VAL A 5 -1.09 1.83 0.43
N PHE A 6 -1.68 0.63 0.28
CA PHE A 6 -0.93 -0.61 0.45
C PHE A 6 -1.51 -1.76 -0.39
N GLY A 7 -0.73 -2.82 -0.51
CA GLY A 7 -1.16 -4.05 -1.16
C GLY A 7 -1.32 -5.19 -0.16
N HIS A 8 -0.96 -6.41 -0.53
CA HIS A 8 -1.14 -7.57 0.35
C HIS A 8 0.00 -7.72 1.37
N LYS A 9 -0.21 -8.62 2.35
CA LYS A 9 0.70 -8.80 3.50
C LYS A 9 2.11 -9.25 3.15
N SER A 10 2.28 -9.93 2.03
CA SER A 10 3.59 -10.39 1.58
C SER A 10 3.98 -9.60 0.34
N PRO A 11 4.50 -8.38 0.49
CA PRO A 11 4.72 -7.50 -0.65
C PRO A 11 5.72 -8.07 -1.64
N ASP A 12 5.27 -8.23 -2.87
CA ASP A 12 6.14 -8.51 -4.00
C ASP A 12 6.42 -7.20 -4.75
N THR A 13 6.95 -7.29 -5.96
CA THR A 13 7.27 -6.09 -6.74
C THR A 13 6.02 -5.24 -6.99
N ASP A 14 4.90 -5.88 -7.35
CA ASP A 14 3.67 -5.15 -7.63
C ASP A 14 3.06 -4.54 -6.37
N SER A 15 3.02 -5.30 -5.27
CA SER A 15 2.47 -4.82 -4.00
C SER A 15 3.37 -3.81 -3.31
N THR A 16 4.60 -3.65 -3.75
CA THR A 16 5.51 -2.62 -3.27
C THR A 16 5.45 -1.39 -4.18
N GLY A 17 5.49 -1.60 -5.49
CA GLY A 17 5.52 -0.52 -6.47
C GLY A 17 4.18 0.17 -6.69
N ALA A 18 3.08 -0.58 -6.75
CA ALA A 18 1.76 -0.01 -7.00
C ALA A 18 1.33 0.98 -5.91
N PRO A 19 1.52 0.70 -4.60
CA PRO A 19 1.21 1.70 -3.58
C PRO A 19 2.01 2.99 -3.73
N ILE A 20 3.29 2.90 -4.12
CA ILE A 20 4.14 4.07 -4.32
C ILE A 20 3.57 4.93 -5.44
N ILE A 21 3.20 4.31 -6.57
CA ILE A 21 2.64 5.01 -7.72
C ILE A 21 1.29 5.65 -7.39
N TRP A 22 0.41 4.91 -6.71
CA TRP A 22 -0.92 5.42 -6.36
C TRP A 22 -0.85 6.53 -5.32
N ALA A 23 0.04 6.43 -4.33
CA ALA A 23 0.24 7.50 -3.36
C ALA A 23 0.75 8.76 -4.06
N TRP A 24 1.68 8.61 -5.01
CA TRP A 24 2.16 9.72 -5.81
C TRP A 24 1.02 10.38 -6.59
N TYR A 25 0.19 9.56 -7.24
CA TYR A 25 -0.95 10.05 -8.03
C TYR A 25 -1.93 10.83 -7.15
N LEU A 26 -2.30 10.27 -6.01
CA LEU A 26 -3.24 10.93 -5.09
C LEU A 26 -2.66 12.26 -4.60
N LYS A 27 -1.37 12.28 -4.29
CA LYS A 27 -0.72 13.46 -3.73
C LYS A 27 -0.57 14.57 -4.77
N HIS A 28 -0.14 14.23 -5.99
CA HIS A 28 0.23 15.21 -6.99
C HIS A 28 -0.89 15.55 -7.98
N ILE A 29 -1.80 14.64 -8.24
CA ILE A 29 -2.89 14.85 -9.19
C ILE A 29 -4.20 15.18 -8.49
N LYS A 30 -4.49 14.47 -7.40
CA LYS A 30 -5.72 14.66 -6.64
C LYS A 30 -5.54 15.58 -5.43
N GLU A 31 -4.34 16.04 -5.19
CA GLU A 31 -4.00 16.91 -4.06
C GLU A 31 -4.45 16.31 -2.71
N THR A 32 -4.43 14.99 -2.61
CA THR A 32 -4.79 14.25 -1.41
C THR A 32 -3.52 13.83 -0.69
N ASP A 33 -3.44 14.07 0.62
CA ASP A 33 -2.29 13.63 1.41
C ASP A 33 -2.32 12.10 1.50
N ALA A 34 -1.34 11.44 0.92
CA ALA A 34 -1.28 9.99 0.83
C ALA A 34 0.13 9.48 1.08
N GLU A 35 0.23 8.32 1.72
CA GLU A 35 1.50 7.69 2.04
C GLU A 35 1.44 6.22 1.63
N PRO A 36 2.44 5.71 0.86
CA PRO A 36 2.54 4.29 0.63
C PRO A 36 3.05 3.60 1.89
N VAL A 37 2.49 2.44 2.23
CA VAL A 37 2.96 1.63 3.36
C VAL A 37 3.01 0.17 2.94
N LEU A 38 3.81 -0.63 3.65
CA LEU A 38 3.92 -2.06 3.41
C LEU A 38 3.38 -2.81 4.62
N LEU A 39 2.71 -3.92 4.39
CA LEU A 39 2.15 -4.75 5.46
C LEU A 39 3.14 -5.82 5.93
N GLY A 40 4.33 -5.83 5.39
CA GLY A 40 5.38 -6.77 5.78
C GLY A 40 6.66 -6.45 5.04
N GLN A 41 7.69 -7.25 5.29
CA GLN A 41 8.97 -7.09 4.62
C GLN A 41 8.83 -7.44 3.14
N PRO A 42 9.22 -6.55 2.22
CA PRO A 42 9.14 -6.85 0.80
C PRO A 42 10.11 -7.97 0.42
N ASN A 43 9.79 -8.71 -0.63
CA ASN A 43 10.66 -9.79 -1.10
C ASN A 43 11.94 -9.22 -1.75
N SER A 44 12.90 -10.11 -2.07
CA SER A 44 14.19 -9.67 -2.59
C SER A 44 14.09 -8.96 -3.93
N GLU A 45 13.14 -9.35 -4.78
CA GLU A 45 12.92 -8.68 -6.06
C GLU A 45 12.43 -7.25 -5.86
N ALA A 46 11.51 -7.05 -4.92
CA ALA A 46 11.01 -5.71 -4.59
C ALA A 46 12.10 -4.84 -3.99
N LEU A 47 12.93 -5.40 -3.11
CA LEU A 47 14.07 -4.67 -2.55
C LEU A 47 15.05 -4.26 -3.63
N PHE A 48 15.31 -5.15 -4.58
CA PHE A 48 16.20 -4.84 -5.71
C PHE A 48 15.64 -3.69 -6.54
N MET A 49 14.33 -3.71 -6.81
CA MET A 49 13.68 -2.66 -7.59
C MET A 49 13.78 -1.30 -6.89
N LEU A 50 13.55 -1.26 -5.59
CA LEU A 50 13.65 -0.01 -4.82
C LEU A 50 15.08 0.53 -4.85
N ASP A 51 16.07 -0.34 -4.68
CA ASP A 51 17.47 0.05 -4.72
C ASP A 51 17.89 0.54 -6.10
N TYR A 52 17.48 -0.18 -7.14
CA TYR A 52 17.82 0.17 -8.53
C TYR A 52 17.29 1.54 -8.92
N TRP A 53 16.08 1.87 -8.52
CA TRP A 53 15.44 3.14 -8.87
C TRP A 53 15.67 4.23 -7.81
N GLU A 54 16.47 3.92 -6.79
CA GLU A 54 16.79 4.85 -5.69
C GLU A 54 15.53 5.39 -5.02
N ILE A 55 14.55 4.50 -4.80
CA ILE A 55 13.30 4.83 -4.14
C ILE A 55 13.39 4.41 -2.67
N ASP A 56 13.03 5.33 -1.77
CA ASP A 56 13.00 5.02 -0.34
C ASP A 56 11.97 3.93 -0.06
N MET A 57 12.34 2.97 0.78
CA MET A 57 11.42 1.92 1.17
C MET A 57 10.25 2.50 1.95
N PRO A 58 8.99 2.19 1.57
CA PRO A 58 7.84 2.62 2.35
C PRO A 58 7.87 2.09 3.77
N ARG A 59 7.22 2.80 4.68
CA ARG A 59 7.14 2.39 6.07
C ARG A 59 6.39 1.08 6.19
N ILE A 60 6.91 0.16 6.99
CA ILE A 60 6.27 -1.13 7.26
C ILE A 60 5.37 -0.97 8.47
N ILE A 61 4.10 -1.36 8.33
CA ILE A 61 3.15 -1.34 9.44
C ILE A 61 2.59 -2.74 9.65
N GLY A 62 2.33 -3.10 10.91
CA GLY A 62 1.75 -4.39 11.24
C GLY A 62 0.23 -4.32 11.41
N LYS A 63 -0.30 -3.15 11.72
CA LYS A 63 -1.71 -2.96 12.04
C LYS A 63 -2.14 -1.55 11.66
N LEU A 64 -3.39 -1.41 11.23
CA LEU A 64 -3.95 -0.10 10.90
C LEU A 64 -4.57 0.53 12.15
N ASP A 65 -4.55 1.86 12.22
CA ASP A 65 -5.27 2.57 13.25
C ASP A 65 -6.76 2.59 12.92
N GLU A 66 -7.58 2.47 13.94
CA GLU A 66 -9.03 2.53 13.78
C GLU A 66 -9.43 3.87 13.15
N GLY A 67 -10.29 3.80 12.15
CA GLY A 67 -10.77 4.98 11.45
C GLY A 67 -9.83 5.52 10.38
N SER A 68 -8.69 4.86 10.12
CA SER A 68 -7.78 5.27 9.07
C SER A 68 -8.45 5.24 7.70
N SER A 69 -8.13 6.21 6.86
CA SER A 69 -8.56 6.21 5.45
C SER A 69 -7.52 5.43 4.65
N ILE A 70 -7.97 4.45 3.87
CA ILE A 70 -7.06 3.54 3.15
C ILE A 70 -7.47 3.35 1.70
N VAL A 71 -6.47 3.05 0.87
CA VAL A 71 -6.66 2.58 -0.50
C VAL A 71 -5.89 1.28 -0.63
N ILE A 72 -6.55 0.24 -1.12
CA ILE A 72 -5.96 -1.09 -1.30
C ILE A 72 -5.67 -1.29 -2.77
N VAL A 73 -4.43 -1.66 -3.09
CA VAL A 73 -4.02 -1.93 -4.47
C VAL A 73 -3.52 -3.36 -4.58
N ASP A 74 -3.64 -3.95 -5.77
CA ASP A 74 -3.08 -5.26 -6.11
C ASP A 74 -3.67 -6.45 -5.35
N THR A 75 -4.72 -6.27 -4.54
CA THR A 75 -5.44 -7.37 -3.91
C THR A 75 -6.80 -6.93 -3.41
N ASN A 76 -7.74 -7.86 -3.36
CA ASN A 76 -9.01 -7.69 -2.66
C ASN A 76 -9.32 -8.91 -1.78
N ASN A 77 -8.34 -9.78 -1.58
CA ASN A 77 -8.50 -10.99 -0.77
C ASN A 77 -8.34 -10.64 0.72
N PRO A 78 -9.40 -10.80 1.54
CA PRO A 78 -9.33 -10.45 2.97
C PRO A 78 -8.21 -11.15 3.72
N ASP A 79 -7.81 -12.35 3.30
CA ASP A 79 -6.74 -13.11 3.95
C ASP A 79 -5.38 -12.45 3.78
N GLU A 80 -5.24 -11.56 2.80
CA GLU A 80 -4.00 -10.85 2.52
C GLU A 80 -3.99 -9.44 3.11
N LEU A 81 -5.00 -9.09 3.89
CA LEU A 81 -5.18 -7.76 4.47
C LEU A 81 -5.08 -7.81 6.00
N PRO A 82 -4.83 -6.66 6.64
CA PRO A 82 -4.79 -6.61 8.10
C PRO A 82 -6.10 -7.07 8.73
N ASP A 83 -6.01 -7.69 9.92
CA ASP A 83 -7.18 -8.21 10.61
C ASP A 83 -8.19 -7.13 10.97
N ASN A 84 -7.73 -5.91 11.17
CA ASN A 84 -8.60 -4.79 11.54
C ASN A 84 -9.03 -3.92 10.37
N ILE A 85 -9.00 -4.47 9.14
CA ILE A 85 -9.37 -3.73 7.93
C ILE A 85 -10.79 -3.14 8.03
N ASN A 86 -11.70 -3.82 8.73
CA ASN A 86 -13.08 -3.39 8.89
C ASN A 86 -13.23 -2.16 9.80
N GLU A 87 -12.19 -1.80 10.53
CA GLU A 87 -12.19 -0.62 11.39
C GLU A 87 -11.76 0.63 10.64
N CYS A 88 -11.43 0.50 9.36
CA CYS A 88 -10.90 1.58 8.54
C CYS A 88 -11.91 2.02 7.49
N GLU A 89 -11.76 3.26 7.04
CA GLU A 89 -12.54 3.77 5.92
C GLU A 89 -11.83 3.40 4.61
N ILE A 90 -12.41 2.48 3.85
CA ILE A 90 -11.85 2.05 2.58
C ILE A 90 -12.29 3.03 1.50
N MET A 91 -11.36 3.84 1.01
CA MET A 91 -11.63 4.83 -0.02
C MET A 91 -11.58 4.26 -1.43
N GLY A 92 -10.89 3.13 -1.61
CA GLY A 92 -10.83 2.48 -2.90
C GLY A 92 -10.11 1.16 -2.84
N ILE A 93 -10.47 0.27 -3.76
CA ILE A 93 -9.79 -1.01 -3.95
C ILE A 93 -9.43 -1.08 -5.42
N ILE A 94 -8.15 -1.15 -5.71
CA ILE A 94 -7.64 -1.21 -7.08
C ILE A 94 -6.96 -2.54 -7.25
N ASP A 95 -7.62 -3.44 -7.95
CA ASP A 95 -7.15 -4.79 -8.14
C ASP A 95 -7.22 -5.14 -9.63
N HIS A 96 -6.07 -5.48 -10.20
CA HIS A 96 -5.99 -5.92 -11.58
C HIS A 96 -5.75 -7.42 -11.72
N HIS A 97 -5.84 -8.15 -10.62
CA HIS A 97 -5.83 -9.61 -10.64
C HIS A 97 -7.22 -10.11 -11.04
N LYS A 98 -7.24 -11.08 -11.85
CA LYS A 98 -8.51 -11.66 -12.31
C LYS A 98 -8.78 -13.00 -11.67
#